data_7a1e75bcdcafaf229c1005edcac2aa08
#
_entry.id   7a1e75bcdcafaf229c1005edcac2aa08
#
_cell.length_a   1.000
_cell.length_b   1.000
_cell.length_c   1.000
_cell.angle_alpha   90.00
_cell.angle_beta   90.00
_cell.angle_gamma   90.00
#
_symmetry.space_group_name_H-M   'P 1'
#
loop_
_entity.id
_entity.type
_entity.pdbx_description
1 polymer ?
#
loop_
_entity_poly.entity_id
_entity_poly.type
_entity_poly.pdbx_seq_one_letter_code
_entity_poly.pdbx_strand_id
1 'polypeptide(L)'
;EMAEWVEYMTAPAGSLAQERASNGRKEPWKVPYFGVGNELWGCGGNMRPEYAADLTRRYATFIKAPAGTRIMKTAAGANVDDYRWTEVLIREAAGQIDALSLHYY
;
A
#
# COMPACT_ATOMS: atom_id res chain seq x y z
N GLU A 1 -6.01 -2.85 -11.82
CA GLU A 1 -5.60 -3.94 -10.90
C GLU A 1 -5.54 -3.49 -9.45
N MET A 2 -4.65 -2.53 -9.06
CA MET A 2 -4.50 -2.13 -7.64
C MET A 2 -5.80 -1.61 -7.01
N ALA A 3 -6.49 -0.70 -7.69
CA ALA A 3 -7.78 -0.17 -7.21
C ALA A 3 -8.84 -1.26 -7.11
N GLU A 4 -8.92 -2.14 -8.09
CA GLU A 4 -9.85 -3.26 -8.13
C GLU A 4 -9.57 -4.27 -7.02
N TRP A 5 -8.29 -4.53 -6.73
CA TRP A 5 -7.91 -5.41 -5.63
C TRP A 5 -8.38 -4.85 -4.27
N VAL A 6 -8.14 -3.56 -4.04
CA VAL A 6 -8.63 -2.90 -2.81
C VAL A 6 -10.15 -2.91 -2.76
N GLU A 7 -10.83 -2.61 -3.87
CA GLU A 7 -12.29 -2.64 -3.97
C GLU A 7 -12.85 -4.03 -3.73
N TYR A 8 -12.27 -5.07 -4.35
CA TYR A 8 -12.68 -6.47 -4.11
C TYR A 8 -12.68 -6.83 -2.63
N MET A 9 -11.64 -6.41 -1.90
CA MET A 9 -11.55 -6.70 -0.46
C MET A 9 -12.51 -5.89 0.39
N THR A 10 -12.72 -4.62 0.06
CA THR A 10 -13.27 -3.65 1.01
C THR A 10 -14.64 -3.08 0.64
N ALA A 11 -15.06 -3.17 -0.62
CA ALA A 11 -16.33 -2.61 -1.05
C ALA A 11 -17.54 -3.37 -0.46
N PRO A 12 -18.54 -2.64 0.08
CA PRO A 12 -19.76 -3.26 0.60
C PRO A 12 -20.72 -3.69 -0.50
N ALA A 13 -20.60 -3.11 -1.70
CA ALA A 13 -21.48 -3.37 -2.86
C ALA A 13 -20.72 -3.12 -4.17
N GLY A 14 -21.32 -3.53 -5.28
CA GLY A 14 -20.77 -3.39 -6.62
C GLY A 14 -20.36 -4.75 -7.21
N SER A 15 -19.83 -4.74 -8.44
CA SER A 15 -19.50 -5.96 -9.19
C SER A 15 -18.44 -6.80 -8.48
N LEU A 16 -17.38 -6.16 -7.97
CA LEU A 16 -16.31 -6.87 -7.26
C LEU A 16 -16.77 -7.40 -5.89
N ALA A 17 -17.70 -6.73 -5.22
CA ALA A 17 -18.33 -7.27 -4.02
C ALA A 17 -19.19 -8.50 -4.32
N GLN A 18 -19.88 -8.52 -5.46
CA GLN A 18 -20.64 -9.68 -5.93
C GLN A 18 -19.72 -10.85 -6.29
N GLU A 19 -18.62 -10.56 -6.97
CA GLU A 19 -17.60 -11.56 -7.28
C GLU A 19 -17.00 -12.17 -6.01
N ARG A 20 -16.64 -11.33 -5.03
CA ARG A 20 -16.17 -11.79 -3.71
C ARG A 20 -17.21 -12.71 -3.05
N ALA A 21 -18.49 -12.36 -3.12
CA ALA A 21 -19.56 -13.15 -2.55
C ALA A 21 -19.70 -14.52 -3.26
N SER A 22 -19.56 -14.54 -4.59
CA SER A 22 -19.57 -15.80 -5.37
C SER A 22 -18.37 -16.68 -5.06
N ASN A 23 -17.23 -16.07 -4.70
CA ASN A 23 -16.03 -16.75 -4.24
C ASN A 23 -16.10 -17.20 -2.75
N GLY A 24 -17.28 -17.08 -2.12
CA GLY A 24 -17.55 -17.61 -0.79
C GLY A 24 -17.51 -16.59 0.36
N ARG A 25 -17.29 -15.31 0.08
CA ARG A 25 -17.26 -14.28 1.14
C ARG A 25 -18.15 -13.08 0.80
N LYS A 26 -19.31 -13.03 1.45
CA LYS A 26 -20.25 -11.92 1.27
C LYS A 26 -19.75 -10.62 1.91
N GLU A 27 -19.28 -10.67 3.15
CA GLU A 27 -18.89 -9.50 3.92
C GLU A 27 -17.48 -9.01 3.51
N PRO A 28 -17.27 -7.68 3.40
CA PRO A 28 -15.96 -7.13 3.12
C PRO A 28 -14.98 -7.38 4.29
N TRP A 29 -13.69 -7.38 3.98
CA TRP A 29 -12.69 -7.33 5.02
C TRP A 29 -12.52 -5.91 5.54
N LYS A 30 -12.23 -5.78 6.82
CA LYS A 30 -11.68 -4.57 7.40
C LYS A 30 -10.18 -4.58 7.15
N VAL A 31 -9.71 -3.65 6.34
CA VAL A 31 -8.28 -3.51 5.98
C VAL A 31 -7.78 -2.18 6.55
N PRO A 32 -7.33 -2.14 7.81
CA PRO A 32 -6.88 -0.88 8.41
C PRO A 32 -5.55 -0.39 7.84
N TYR A 33 -4.70 -1.29 7.37
CA TYR A 33 -3.39 -1.00 6.79
C TYR A 33 -3.24 -1.68 5.44
N PHE A 34 -2.60 -0.99 4.49
CA PHE A 34 -2.27 -1.53 3.20
C PHE A 34 -0.81 -1.21 2.85
N GLY A 35 -0.01 -2.25 2.66
CA GLY A 35 1.41 -2.12 2.30
C GLY A 35 1.58 -1.76 0.83
N VAL A 36 2.38 -0.73 0.57
CA VAL A 36 2.78 -0.32 -0.78
C VAL A 36 4.21 -0.78 -1.02
N GLY A 37 4.33 -2.01 -1.50
CA GLY A 37 5.61 -2.68 -1.70
C GLY A 37 6.16 -3.36 -0.45
N ASN A 38 7.21 -4.15 -0.66
CA ASN A 38 7.98 -4.82 0.38
C ASN A 38 9.43 -4.92 -0.07
N GLU A 39 10.37 -4.55 0.78
CA GLU A 39 11.83 -4.64 0.52
C GLU A 39 12.25 -4.19 -0.88
N LEU A 40 11.75 -3.04 -1.32
CA LEU A 40 11.94 -2.53 -2.67
C LEU A 40 13.43 -2.29 -3.01
N TRP A 41 14.26 -2.11 -1.98
CA TRP A 41 15.72 -2.00 -2.07
C TRP A 41 16.40 -3.37 -2.33
N GLY A 42 15.71 -4.47 -2.11
CA GLY A 42 16.21 -5.85 -2.24
C GLY A 42 15.30 -6.71 -3.10
N CYS A 43 14.75 -7.78 -2.52
CA CYS A 43 13.93 -8.77 -3.22
C CYS A 43 12.66 -8.19 -3.85
N GLY A 44 12.19 -7.06 -3.38
CA GLY A 44 11.05 -6.34 -3.93
C GLY A 44 11.34 -5.53 -5.19
N GLY A 45 12.56 -5.61 -5.75
CA GLY A 45 12.84 -4.97 -7.04
C GLY A 45 14.21 -4.32 -7.18
N ASN A 46 15.07 -4.37 -6.14
CA ASN A 46 16.42 -3.80 -6.15
C ASN A 46 16.42 -2.33 -6.66
N MET A 47 15.52 -1.54 -6.15
CA MET A 47 15.25 -0.18 -6.60
C MET A 47 16.14 0.84 -5.91
N ARG A 48 16.37 1.96 -6.58
CA ARG A 48 16.88 3.17 -5.92
C ARG A 48 15.73 3.83 -5.13
N PRO A 49 16.01 4.52 -4.03
CA PRO A 49 14.97 5.11 -3.18
C PRO A 49 14.10 6.14 -3.94
N GLU A 50 14.64 6.89 -4.89
CA GLU A 50 13.88 7.84 -5.69
C GLU A 50 12.82 7.14 -6.55
N TYR A 51 13.19 6.06 -7.21
CA TYR A 51 12.25 5.27 -8.02
C TYR A 51 11.21 4.57 -7.16
N ALA A 52 11.61 4.02 -6.01
CA ALA A 52 10.70 3.44 -5.05
C ALA A 52 9.69 4.48 -4.50
N ALA A 53 10.13 5.71 -4.25
CA ALA A 53 9.26 6.80 -3.84
C ALA A 53 8.25 7.17 -4.92
N ASP A 54 8.66 7.24 -6.18
CA ASP A 54 7.76 7.52 -7.32
C ASP A 54 6.71 6.42 -7.48
N LEU A 55 7.10 5.15 -7.39
CA LEU A 55 6.15 4.03 -7.44
C LEU A 55 5.22 4.03 -6.22
N THR A 56 5.73 4.33 -5.03
CA THR A 56 4.93 4.45 -3.81
C THR A 56 3.83 5.50 -3.98
N ARG A 57 4.19 6.70 -4.47
CA ARG A 57 3.21 7.77 -4.77
C ARG A 57 2.17 7.30 -5.78
N ARG A 58 2.62 6.69 -6.87
CA ARG A 58 1.75 6.18 -7.93
C ARG A 58 0.75 5.17 -7.40
N TYR A 59 1.21 4.12 -6.74
CA TYR A 59 0.33 3.05 -6.28
C TYR A 59 -0.54 3.47 -5.09
N ALA A 60 -0.03 4.27 -4.17
CA ALA A 60 -0.81 4.83 -3.07
C ALA A 60 -2.05 5.62 -3.55
N THR A 61 -1.96 6.24 -4.73
CA THR A 61 -3.08 6.97 -5.36
C THR A 61 -4.29 6.07 -5.63
N PHE A 62 -4.08 4.79 -5.89
CA PHE A 62 -5.13 3.83 -6.22
C PHE A 62 -5.69 3.08 -5.00
N ILE A 63 -5.13 3.30 -3.82
CA ILE A 63 -5.67 2.74 -2.58
C ILE A 63 -6.70 3.71 -2.03
N LYS A 64 -7.98 3.38 -2.26
CA LYS A 64 -9.11 4.21 -1.81
C LYS A 64 -9.99 3.43 -0.86
N ALA A 65 -10.16 3.94 0.35
CA ALA A 65 -11.07 3.36 1.32
C ALA A 65 -12.54 3.60 0.91
N PRO A 66 -13.44 2.65 1.17
CA PRO A 66 -14.88 2.90 1.08
C PRO A 66 -15.32 4.09 1.94
N ALA A 67 -16.42 4.74 1.54
CA ALA A 67 -16.97 5.88 2.28
C ALA A 67 -17.18 5.53 3.78
N GLY A 68 -16.79 6.44 4.65
CA GLY A 68 -16.88 6.25 6.11
C GLY A 68 -15.83 5.34 6.72
N THR A 69 -14.85 4.85 5.93
CA THR A 69 -13.73 4.03 6.41
C THR A 69 -12.38 4.68 6.08
N ARG A 70 -11.31 4.15 6.66
CA ARG A 70 -9.94 4.59 6.39
C ARG A 70 -9.03 3.39 6.17
N ILE A 71 -8.15 3.51 5.20
CA ILE A 71 -7.02 2.59 4.97
C ILE A 71 -5.73 3.39 5.14
N MET A 72 -4.91 3.03 6.10
CA MET A 72 -3.58 3.61 6.29
C MET A 72 -2.59 2.96 5.30
N LYS A 73 -1.90 3.80 4.56
CA LYS A 73 -0.94 3.38 3.53
C LYS A 73 0.45 3.30 4.13
N THR A 74 1.03 2.12 4.12
CA THR A 74 2.35 1.85 4.69
C THR A 74 3.35 1.65 3.56
N ALA A 75 4.32 2.55 3.43
CA ALA A 75 5.40 2.39 2.45
C ALA A 75 6.48 1.43 2.94
N ALA A 76 7.17 0.79 1.99
CA ALA A 76 8.33 -0.05 2.27
C ALA A 76 9.50 0.82 2.74
N GLY A 77 9.80 0.78 4.01
CA GLY A 77 10.86 1.55 4.67
C GLY A 77 12.25 0.95 4.48
N ALA A 78 13.20 1.52 5.20
CA ALA A 78 14.60 1.22 5.07
C ALA A 78 14.99 -0.20 5.50
N ASN A 79 16.13 -0.65 4.97
CA ASN A 79 16.87 -1.79 5.49
C ASN A 79 17.81 -1.30 6.60
N VAL A 80 17.59 -1.75 7.81
CA VAL A 80 18.42 -1.46 9.01
C VAL A 80 18.68 0.05 9.16
N ASP A 81 19.86 0.53 8.80
CA ASP A 81 20.34 1.90 8.98
C ASP A 81 20.48 2.69 7.67
N ASP A 82 19.77 2.30 6.62
CA ASP A 82 19.73 3.08 5.38
C ASP A 82 18.88 4.37 5.57
N TYR A 83 19.45 5.34 6.29
CA TYR A 83 18.79 6.61 6.56
C TYR A 83 18.47 7.39 5.27
N ARG A 84 19.29 7.22 4.22
CA ARG A 84 19.03 7.87 2.93
C ARG A 84 17.72 7.36 2.29
N TRP A 85 17.45 6.06 2.40
CA TRP A 85 16.18 5.51 1.93
C TRP A 85 14.99 6.18 2.60
N THR A 86 15.04 6.28 3.92
CA THR A 86 13.97 6.92 4.71
C THR A 86 13.84 8.40 4.38
N GLU A 87 14.96 9.14 4.28
CA GLU A 87 14.95 10.56 3.93
C GLU A 87 14.27 10.81 2.57
N VAL A 88 14.67 10.05 1.54
CA VAL A 88 14.10 10.20 0.20
C VAL A 88 12.62 9.87 0.18
N LEU A 89 12.22 8.77 0.83
CA LEU A 89 10.83 8.36 0.88
C LEU A 89 9.94 9.42 1.56
N ILE A 90 10.38 9.96 2.68
CA ILE A 90 9.65 11.01 3.40
C ILE A 90 9.59 12.29 2.56
N ARG A 91 10.70 12.71 2.00
CA ARG A 91 10.76 13.94 1.18
C ARG A 91 9.82 13.86 -0.03
N GLU A 92 9.81 12.73 -0.70
CA GLU A 92 9.12 12.60 -1.99
C GLU A 92 7.68 12.04 -1.88
N ALA A 93 7.37 11.26 -0.86
CA ALA A 93 6.12 10.52 -0.77
C ALA A 93 5.30 10.75 0.50
N ALA A 94 5.74 11.57 1.47
CA ALA A 94 5.03 11.75 2.74
C ALA A 94 3.56 12.16 2.58
N GLY A 95 3.22 12.93 1.53
CA GLY A 95 1.84 13.35 1.28
C GLY A 95 0.89 12.21 0.84
N GLN A 96 1.41 11.04 0.51
CA GLN A 96 0.64 9.88 0.02
C GLN A 96 0.66 8.68 0.95
N ILE A 97 1.43 8.71 2.03
CA ILE A 97 1.59 7.59 2.96
C ILE A 97 1.28 8.02 4.38
N ASP A 98 0.92 7.07 5.22
CA ASP A 98 0.62 7.27 6.64
C ASP A 98 1.71 6.68 7.55
N ALA A 99 2.47 5.69 7.07
CA ALA A 99 3.45 4.96 7.86
C ALA A 99 4.58 4.38 6.99
N LEU A 100 5.66 3.97 7.66
CA LEU A 100 6.76 3.20 7.09
C LEU A 100 6.87 1.84 7.79
N SER A 101 7.10 0.78 7.02
CA SER A 101 7.51 -0.51 7.55
C SER A 101 9.03 -0.60 7.55
N LEU A 102 9.64 -0.52 8.72
CA LEU A 102 11.08 -0.67 8.85
C LEU A 102 11.45 -2.15 8.98
N HIS A 103 12.56 -2.53 8.34
CA HIS A 103 13.09 -3.87 8.39
C HIS A 103 14.41 -3.85 9.17
N TYR A 104 14.41 -4.52 10.31
CA TYR A 104 15.57 -4.59 11.19
C TYR A 104 15.83 -6.05 11.58
N TYR A 105 16.99 -6.57 11.18
CA TYR A 105 17.39 -7.95 11.43
C TYR A 105 18.46 -8.05 12.49
#